data_2eb4e24d10666c343fc3e6c6f5175378
#
_entry.id   2eb4e24d10666c343fc3e6c6f5175378
#
_cell.length_a   1.000
_cell.length_b   1.000
_cell.length_c   1.000
_cell.angle_alpha   90.00
_cell.angle_beta   90.00
_cell.angle_gamma   90.00
#
_symmetry.space_group_name_H-M   'P 1'
#
loop_
_entity.id
_entity.type
_entity.pdbx_description
1 polymer ?
#
loop_
_entity_poly.entity_id
_entity_poly.type
_entity_poly.pdbx_seq_one_letter_code
_entity_poly.pdbx_strand_id
1 'polypeptide(L)'
;MGRKHIITLTAIMMVIVFCVFVLAKYDIWGHSGMTFGLDLKGGVYLEYQADFGNISSADQQGRLAETKNIIEKRVNAWGVTESEVYVAGVDRIVIQLPGFENIDDAKQLVGKTAELIFREQAISINTSLASDVNASDTLVAVASVSGFGVGDVFVIGSTASTAEMQTIVDIDSVNGAFSITPGFAYSHLVGENVIDQWTPATGLVNGEEIALTGIYLLPNCYVGLNQQTSKPEVLISWNSDGATLFSQITTRLVGEPIGIFLDNGLISAPVVNEPIPDGKGVITGMSLDDAQTLAIQLNTGALPLTLHEIRTQMVEPSLGESSLRWSLLAGIIALALIFVFMTAYYRLPGFVSCISLLIYGAMLLTIFKLVPVTLSAAGIAGVVVSIGMAIDANVLIFERLKEELRGGKTLGLAMELGFSRAWPAIRDSNLTTIISCAVLFWFGNAFGAMSVMGFALTLGIGVVVSMITAIIVTRAFMRTILYTPLAKSIKLFLP
;
A
#
# COMPACT_ATOMS: atom_id res chain seq x y z
N MET A 1 -12.06 49.88 -14.51
CA MET A 1 -12.02 48.57 -13.80
C MET A 1 -12.06 48.80 -12.29
N GLY A 2 -13.02 48.18 -11.58
CA GLY A 2 -13.10 48.40 -10.13
C GLY A 2 -11.95 47.67 -9.40
N ARG A 3 -11.47 48.19 -8.27
CA ARG A 3 -10.37 47.62 -7.45
C ARG A 3 -10.57 46.13 -7.14
N LYS A 4 -11.80 45.71 -6.83
CA LYS A 4 -12.13 44.30 -6.56
C LYS A 4 -11.90 43.40 -7.77
N HIS A 5 -12.18 43.85 -8.99
CA HIS A 5 -12.00 43.07 -10.21
C HIS A 5 -10.51 42.88 -10.53
N ILE A 6 -9.68 43.92 -10.34
CA ILE A 6 -8.22 43.80 -10.52
C ILE A 6 -7.65 42.77 -9.52
N ILE A 7 -8.06 42.82 -8.26
CA ILE A 7 -7.63 41.86 -7.23
C ILE A 7 -7.98 40.40 -7.65
N THR A 8 -9.20 40.18 -8.16
CA THR A 8 -9.61 38.82 -8.62
C THR A 8 -8.77 38.36 -9.78
N LEU A 9 -8.49 39.19 -10.78
CA LEU A 9 -7.64 38.84 -11.92
C LEU A 9 -6.20 38.53 -11.47
N THR A 10 -5.65 39.35 -10.58
CA THR A 10 -4.30 39.11 -10.03
C THR A 10 -4.26 37.78 -9.25
N ALA A 11 -5.30 37.48 -8.48
CA ALA A 11 -5.39 36.20 -7.77
C ALA A 11 -5.45 35.00 -8.75
N ILE A 12 -6.25 35.08 -9.82
CA ILE A 12 -6.32 34.05 -10.87
C ILE A 12 -4.95 33.87 -11.53
N MET A 13 -4.26 34.98 -11.88
CA MET A 13 -2.92 34.90 -12.47
C MET A 13 -1.91 34.24 -11.52
N MET A 14 -1.95 34.57 -10.22
CA MET A 14 -1.10 33.87 -9.22
C MET A 14 -1.39 32.38 -9.16
N VAL A 15 -2.66 31.99 -9.17
CA VAL A 15 -3.05 30.56 -9.20
C VAL A 15 -2.52 29.88 -10.47
N ILE A 16 -2.65 30.50 -11.63
CA ILE A 16 -2.13 29.94 -12.89
C ILE A 16 -0.60 29.78 -12.83
N VAL A 17 0.12 30.81 -12.37
CA VAL A 17 1.59 30.76 -12.22
C VAL A 17 1.98 29.64 -11.23
N PHE A 18 1.27 29.51 -10.12
CA PHE A 18 1.48 28.46 -9.14
C PHE A 18 1.24 27.08 -9.76
N CYS A 19 0.13 26.89 -10.49
CA CYS A 19 -0.15 25.62 -11.17
C CYS A 19 0.96 25.25 -12.19
N VAL A 20 1.40 26.22 -13.01
CA VAL A 20 2.49 26.01 -13.96
C VAL A 20 3.78 25.66 -13.24
N PHE A 21 4.10 26.34 -12.15
CA PHE A 21 5.29 26.07 -11.34
C PHE A 21 5.25 24.65 -10.75
N VAL A 22 4.12 24.23 -10.17
CA VAL A 22 3.95 22.90 -9.60
C VAL A 22 4.03 21.81 -10.67
N LEU A 23 3.38 22.02 -11.82
CA LEU A 23 3.38 21.04 -12.91
C LEU A 23 4.75 20.94 -13.61
N ALA A 24 5.50 22.06 -13.70
CA ALA A 24 6.82 22.09 -14.33
C ALA A 24 7.93 21.47 -13.47
N LYS A 25 7.82 21.48 -12.15
CA LYS A 25 8.80 20.83 -11.27
C LYS A 25 8.53 19.34 -11.18
N TYR A 26 9.57 18.55 -11.40
CA TYR A 26 9.48 17.08 -11.36
C TYR A 26 9.27 16.57 -9.93
N ASP A 27 9.94 17.17 -8.95
CA ASP A 27 9.85 16.78 -7.54
C ASP A 27 9.43 17.97 -6.66
N ILE A 28 8.36 17.77 -5.90
CA ILE A 28 7.87 18.75 -4.92
C ILE A 28 7.57 18.02 -3.62
N TRP A 29 8.25 18.38 -2.54
CA TRP A 29 8.10 17.79 -1.22
C TRP A 29 8.35 16.27 -1.16
N GLY A 30 9.30 15.76 -1.96
CA GLY A 30 9.64 14.34 -1.99
C GLY A 30 8.67 13.46 -2.80
N HIS A 31 7.72 14.06 -3.53
CA HIS A 31 6.83 13.35 -4.45
C HIS A 31 7.28 13.53 -5.89
N SER A 32 7.75 12.46 -6.51
CA SER A 32 8.34 12.47 -7.87
C SER A 32 7.30 12.38 -9.00
N GLY A 33 6.04 12.69 -8.76
CA GLY A 33 5.04 12.66 -9.83
C GLY A 33 3.63 12.29 -9.37
N MET A 34 2.78 11.89 -10.31
CA MET A 34 1.47 11.30 -10.04
C MET A 34 1.63 9.81 -9.80
N THR A 35 1.00 9.30 -8.74
CA THR A 35 0.96 7.88 -8.44
C THR A 35 -0.11 7.20 -9.28
N PHE A 36 0.23 6.06 -9.89
CA PHE A 36 -0.68 5.27 -10.70
C PHE A 36 -1.04 3.97 -9.99
N GLY A 37 -2.31 3.60 -10.02
CA GLY A 37 -2.79 2.37 -9.42
C GLY A 37 -2.33 1.12 -10.16
N LEU A 38 -2.54 -0.01 -9.51
CA LEU A 38 -2.16 -1.34 -9.99
C LEU A 38 -2.77 -1.67 -11.37
N ASP A 39 -3.98 -1.18 -11.63
CA ASP A 39 -4.70 -1.34 -12.90
C ASP A 39 -4.07 -0.62 -14.09
N LEU A 40 -3.19 0.38 -13.83
CA LEU A 40 -2.48 1.15 -14.87
C LEU A 40 -1.01 0.77 -14.99
N LYS A 41 -0.32 0.47 -13.88
CA LYS A 41 1.09 0.09 -13.87
C LYS A 41 1.32 -1.40 -14.02
N GLY A 42 0.30 -2.22 -13.76
CA GLY A 42 0.48 -3.63 -13.50
C GLY A 42 1.14 -3.88 -12.14
N GLY A 43 1.31 -5.14 -11.77
CA GLY A 43 1.96 -5.53 -10.52
C GLY A 43 1.20 -6.60 -9.76
N VAL A 44 1.44 -6.73 -8.47
CA VAL A 44 0.92 -7.79 -7.62
C VAL A 44 -0.17 -7.27 -6.68
N TYR A 45 -1.30 -7.98 -6.63
CA TYR A 45 -2.37 -7.82 -5.67
C TYR A 45 -2.37 -9.01 -4.72
N LEU A 46 -2.29 -8.73 -3.41
CA LEU A 46 -2.36 -9.72 -2.35
C LEU A 46 -3.48 -9.35 -1.38
N GLU A 47 -4.28 -10.34 -1.01
CA GLU A 47 -5.33 -10.19 0.00
C GLU A 47 -5.16 -11.29 1.05
N TYR A 48 -5.01 -10.88 2.30
CA TYR A 48 -4.82 -11.77 3.44
C TYR A 48 -5.96 -11.61 4.43
N GLN A 49 -6.36 -12.71 5.03
CA GLN A 49 -7.23 -12.73 6.20
C GLN A 49 -6.37 -12.86 7.46
N ALA A 50 -6.63 -11.99 8.43
CA ALA A 50 -5.97 -12.05 9.71
C ALA A 50 -6.64 -13.08 10.62
N ASP A 51 -5.85 -13.94 11.23
CA ASP A 51 -6.30 -14.85 12.27
C ASP A 51 -6.11 -14.16 13.64
N PHE A 52 -7.21 -13.98 14.32
CA PHE A 52 -7.20 -13.33 15.64
C PHE A 52 -7.03 -14.33 16.79
N GLY A 53 -7.15 -15.65 16.56
CA GLY A 53 -7.03 -16.67 17.59
C GLY A 53 -7.84 -16.31 18.86
N ASN A 54 -7.14 -16.19 20.00
CA ASN A 54 -7.75 -15.85 21.29
C ASN A 54 -7.74 -14.35 21.63
N ILE A 55 -7.50 -13.47 20.63
CA ILE A 55 -7.42 -12.02 20.86
C ILE A 55 -8.81 -11.44 21.13
N SER A 56 -8.94 -10.61 22.17
CA SER A 56 -10.20 -9.97 22.52
C SER A 56 -10.72 -9.06 21.41
N SER A 57 -12.06 -9.00 21.20
CA SER A 57 -12.65 -8.16 20.14
C SER A 57 -12.29 -6.68 20.26
N ALA A 58 -11.97 -6.21 21.48
CA ALA A 58 -11.54 -4.82 21.72
C ALA A 58 -10.13 -4.55 21.16
N ASP A 59 -9.25 -5.56 21.13
CA ASP A 59 -7.86 -5.42 20.70
C ASP A 59 -7.64 -5.78 19.23
N GLN A 60 -8.59 -6.48 18.59
CA GLN A 60 -8.47 -6.96 17.22
C GLN A 60 -8.15 -5.84 16.20
N GLN A 61 -8.87 -4.73 16.28
CA GLN A 61 -8.65 -3.59 15.39
C GLN A 61 -7.27 -2.95 15.61
N GLY A 62 -6.80 -2.87 16.84
CA GLY A 62 -5.47 -2.37 17.18
C GLY A 62 -4.37 -3.25 16.57
N ARG A 63 -4.48 -4.58 16.74
CA ARG A 63 -3.54 -5.55 16.18
C ARG A 63 -3.54 -5.56 14.66
N LEU A 64 -4.72 -5.44 14.04
CA LEU A 64 -4.85 -5.36 12.59
C LEU A 64 -4.19 -4.09 12.02
N ALA A 65 -4.38 -2.95 12.69
CA ALA A 65 -3.73 -1.69 12.32
C ALA A 65 -2.19 -1.76 12.49
N GLU A 66 -1.72 -2.40 13.56
CA GLU A 66 -0.30 -2.63 13.79
C GLU A 66 0.31 -3.53 12.71
N THR A 67 -0.35 -4.64 12.37
CA THR A 67 0.03 -5.55 11.29
C THR A 67 0.12 -4.80 9.97
N LYS A 68 -0.91 -4.02 9.62
CA LYS A 68 -0.92 -3.15 8.42
C LYS A 68 0.29 -2.22 8.39
N ASN A 69 0.59 -1.56 9.51
CA ASN A 69 1.70 -0.61 9.58
C ASN A 69 3.08 -1.29 9.41
N ILE A 70 3.25 -2.51 9.94
CA ILE A 70 4.47 -3.28 9.76
C ILE A 70 4.64 -3.67 8.28
N ILE A 71 3.58 -4.17 7.63
CA ILE A 71 3.60 -4.51 6.21
C ILE A 71 3.94 -3.28 5.37
N GLU A 72 3.32 -2.14 5.64
CA GLU A 72 3.60 -0.88 4.94
C GLU A 72 5.07 -0.46 5.07
N LYS A 73 5.65 -0.60 6.27
CA LYS A 73 7.08 -0.35 6.48
C LYS A 73 7.98 -1.31 5.70
N ARG A 74 7.64 -2.62 5.67
CA ARG A 74 8.37 -3.63 4.90
C ARG A 74 8.38 -3.30 3.41
N VAL A 75 7.22 -3.01 2.86
CA VAL A 75 7.06 -2.67 1.43
C VAL A 75 7.80 -1.39 1.07
N ASN A 76 7.71 -0.36 1.92
CA ASN A 76 8.41 0.91 1.71
C ASN A 76 9.95 0.74 1.82
N ALA A 77 10.43 -0.10 2.74
CA ALA A 77 11.85 -0.39 2.91
C ALA A 77 12.45 -1.15 1.71
N TRP A 78 11.63 -1.94 1.00
CA TRP A 78 12.02 -2.60 -0.25
C TRP A 78 12.14 -1.62 -1.43
N GLY A 79 11.68 -0.37 -1.28
CA GLY A 79 11.75 0.66 -2.31
C GLY A 79 10.52 0.76 -3.20
N VAL A 80 9.42 0.09 -2.86
CA VAL A 80 8.14 0.21 -3.59
C VAL A 80 7.43 1.48 -3.13
N THR A 81 7.69 2.59 -3.83
CA THR A 81 7.25 3.94 -3.43
C THR A 81 5.76 4.23 -3.65
N GLU A 82 5.05 3.39 -4.40
CA GLU A 82 3.64 3.60 -4.78
C GLU A 82 2.74 2.47 -4.30
N SER A 83 3.18 1.72 -3.27
CA SER A 83 2.41 0.63 -2.68
C SER A 83 1.20 1.14 -1.89
N GLU A 84 0.11 0.39 -1.95
CA GLU A 84 -1.08 0.64 -1.13
C GLU A 84 -1.34 -0.54 -0.20
N VAL A 85 -1.33 -0.27 1.11
CA VAL A 85 -1.66 -1.25 2.15
C VAL A 85 -2.83 -0.72 2.96
N TYR A 86 -3.94 -1.43 2.96
CA TYR A 86 -5.13 -1.01 3.69
C TYR A 86 -5.91 -2.18 4.28
N VAL A 87 -6.71 -1.86 5.31
CA VAL A 87 -7.62 -2.80 5.95
C VAL A 87 -8.94 -2.81 5.16
N ALA A 88 -9.40 -3.98 4.75
CA ALA A 88 -10.67 -4.20 4.08
C ALA A 88 -11.62 -4.96 5.00
N GLY A 89 -12.76 -4.34 5.34
CA GLY A 89 -13.69 -4.91 6.31
C GLY A 89 -13.14 -4.90 7.73
N VAL A 90 -13.31 -6.01 8.46
CA VAL A 90 -12.94 -6.13 9.88
C VAL A 90 -11.72 -7.02 10.14
N ASP A 91 -11.33 -7.83 9.15
CA ASP A 91 -10.35 -8.93 9.32
C ASP A 91 -9.40 -9.13 8.14
N ARG A 92 -9.44 -8.24 7.12
CA ARG A 92 -8.62 -8.42 5.91
C ARG A 92 -7.62 -7.30 5.71
N ILE A 93 -6.45 -7.65 5.19
CA ILE A 93 -5.43 -6.71 4.74
C ILE A 93 -5.23 -6.92 3.24
N VAL A 94 -5.35 -5.84 2.50
CA VAL A 94 -5.12 -5.79 1.06
C VAL A 94 -3.84 -5.02 0.79
N ILE A 95 -3.01 -5.58 -0.09
CA ILE A 95 -1.70 -5.04 -0.45
C ILE A 95 -1.63 -4.96 -1.97
N GLN A 96 -1.39 -3.78 -2.47
CA GLN A 96 -1.18 -3.52 -3.89
C GLN A 96 0.25 -3.04 -4.10
N LEU A 97 0.97 -3.74 -4.96
CA LEU A 97 2.37 -3.48 -5.27
C LEU A 97 2.52 -3.16 -6.76
N PRO A 98 2.27 -1.91 -7.17
CA PRO A 98 2.42 -1.51 -8.57
C PRO A 98 3.87 -1.65 -9.04
N GLY A 99 4.05 -2.20 -10.24
CA GLY A 99 5.36 -2.41 -10.84
C GLY A 99 6.15 -3.59 -10.28
N PHE A 100 5.54 -4.42 -9.42
CA PHE A 100 6.16 -5.66 -8.92
C PHE A 100 5.92 -6.79 -9.94
N GLU A 101 7.00 -7.46 -10.38
CA GLU A 101 6.93 -8.47 -11.45
C GLU A 101 6.88 -9.91 -10.94
N ASN A 102 7.23 -10.13 -9.66
CA ASN A 102 7.31 -11.46 -9.08
C ASN A 102 6.36 -11.61 -7.88
N ILE A 103 5.44 -12.56 -7.97
CA ILE A 103 4.48 -12.87 -6.91
C ILE A 103 5.18 -13.45 -5.68
N ASP A 104 6.17 -14.32 -5.89
CA ASP A 104 6.83 -15.04 -4.80
C ASP A 104 7.65 -14.08 -3.93
N ASP A 105 8.34 -13.12 -4.54
CA ASP A 105 9.07 -12.08 -3.82
C ASP A 105 8.12 -11.20 -3.01
N ALA A 106 6.96 -10.86 -3.60
CA ALA A 106 5.91 -10.10 -2.90
C ALA A 106 5.36 -10.87 -1.69
N LYS A 107 5.13 -12.18 -1.84
CA LYS A 107 4.68 -13.04 -0.75
C LYS A 107 5.72 -13.20 0.35
N GLN A 108 6.98 -13.37 -0.01
CA GLN A 108 8.08 -13.45 0.96
C GLN A 108 8.21 -12.18 1.78
N LEU A 109 8.04 -11.01 1.15
CA LEU A 109 8.13 -9.73 1.83
C LEU A 109 7.00 -9.54 2.85
N VAL A 110 5.77 -9.94 2.48
CA VAL A 110 4.56 -9.68 3.25
C VAL A 110 4.21 -10.79 4.22
N GLY A 111 4.29 -12.05 3.74
CA GLY A 111 3.60 -13.19 4.35
C GLY A 111 4.30 -13.84 5.53
N LYS A 112 5.59 -13.57 5.74
CA LYS A 112 6.33 -14.18 6.86
C LYS A 112 6.14 -13.36 8.12
N THR A 113 5.81 -14.05 9.23
CA THR A 113 5.75 -13.44 10.56
C THR A 113 7.07 -12.81 10.96
N ALA A 114 8.18 -13.34 10.43
CA ALA A 114 9.57 -12.93 10.73
C ALA A 114 9.90 -13.06 12.23
N GLU A 115 9.39 -14.12 12.85
CA GLU A 115 9.74 -14.47 14.22
C GLU A 115 11.13 -15.09 14.24
N LEU A 116 12.11 -14.35 14.74
CA LEU A 116 13.47 -14.84 14.89
C LEU A 116 13.62 -15.50 16.26
N ILE A 117 14.03 -16.77 16.27
CA ILE A 117 14.27 -17.55 17.48
C ILE A 117 15.67 -18.16 17.40
N PHE A 118 16.41 -18.06 18.51
CA PHE A 118 17.68 -18.75 18.65
C PHE A 118 17.46 -20.06 19.40
N ARG A 119 18.04 -21.12 18.89
CA ARG A 119 17.89 -22.46 19.47
C ARG A 119 19.27 -23.08 19.70
N GLU A 120 19.40 -23.89 20.74
CA GLU A 120 20.59 -24.67 21.06
C GLU A 120 20.36 -26.15 20.78
N GLN A 121 21.42 -26.88 20.50
CA GLN A 121 21.35 -28.31 20.26
C GLN A 121 21.05 -29.02 21.57
N ALA A 122 19.89 -29.66 21.66
CA ALA A 122 19.51 -30.45 22.83
C ALA A 122 20.32 -31.77 22.91
N ILE A 123 20.41 -32.33 24.12
CA ILE A 123 20.80 -33.74 24.29
C ILE A 123 19.77 -34.54 23.50
N SER A 124 20.23 -35.26 22.47
CA SER A 124 19.35 -35.92 21.49
C SER A 124 18.36 -36.84 22.16
N ILE A 125 17.09 -36.44 22.22
CA ILE A 125 15.98 -37.29 22.60
C ILE A 125 15.55 -38.02 21.33
N ASN A 126 15.53 -39.33 21.35
CA ASN A 126 15.17 -40.15 20.19
C ASN A 126 13.87 -40.89 20.44
N THR A 127 12.97 -40.83 19.48
CA THR A 127 11.80 -41.69 19.38
C THR A 127 11.71 -42.23 17.93
N SER A 128 10.70 -43.01 17.64
CA SER A 128 10.45 -43.52 16.29
C SER A 128 8.99 -43.30 15.91
N LEU A 129 8.70 -43.26 14.62
CA LEU A 129 7.32 -43.25 14.14
C LEU A 129 6.58 -44.50 14.58
N ALA A 130 5.40 -44.35 15.15
CA ALA A 130 4.51 -45.43 15.51
C ALA A 130 3.57 -45.86 14.37
N SER A 131 3.40 -45.05 13.34
CA SER A 131 2.65 -45.31 12.11
C SER A 131 3.28 -44.62 10.91
N ASP A 132 2.95 -45.08 9.71
CA ASP A 132 3.33 -44.40 8.48
C ASP A 132 2.69 -43.00 8.43
N VAL A 133 3.40 -42.03 7.89
CA VAL A 133 2.91 -40.65 7.63
C VAL A 133 3.07 -40.36 6.15
N ASN A 134 2.09 -39.69 5.58
CA ASN A 134 2.10 -39.23 4.18
C ASN A 134 2.50 -37.78 4.06
N ALA A 135 2.90 -37.41 2.87
CA ALA A 135 3.10 -35.99 2.54
C ALA A 135 1.81 -35.18 2.85
N SER A 136 1.99 -34.03 3.48
CA SER A 136 0.95 -33.13 3.99
C SER A 136 0.25 -33.53 5.29
N ASP A 137 0.57 -34.71 5.88
CA ASP A 137 0.06 -35.03 7.21
C ASP A 137 0.60 -34.04 8.26
N THR A 138 -0.26 -33.65 9.19
CA THR A 138 0.06 -32.69 10.28
C THR A 138 0.00 -33.37 11.66
N LEU A 139 -0.40 -34.64 11.73
CA LEU A 139 -0.44 -35.42 12.96
C LEU A 139 0.54 -36.61 12.83
N VAL A 140 1.41 -36.76 13.82
CA VAL A 140 2.51 -37.74 13.83
C VAL A 140 2.40 -38.58 15.06
N ALA A 141 2.08 -39.89 14.90
CA ALA A 141 2.13 -40.84 15.98
C ALA A 141 3.57 -41.29 16.21
N VAL A 142 4.06 -41.22 17.45
CA VAL A 142 5.41 -41.60 17.86
C VAL A 142 5.40 -42.62 18.98
N ALA A 143 6.46 -43.39 19.08
CA ALA A 143 6.59 -44.44 20.10
C ALA A 143 6.66 -43.87 21.54
N SER A 144 7.20 -42.66 21.70
CA SER A 144 7.25 -41.95 22.97
C SER A 144 7.29 -40.43 22.73
N VAL A 145 6.49 -39.72 23.46
CA VAL A 145 6.50 -38.23 23.51
C VAL A 145 7.34 -37.67 24.66
N SER A 146 7.95 -38.59 25.48
CA SER A 146 8.70 -38.16 26.67
C SER A 146 9.95 -37.43 26.30
N GLY A 147 10.11 -36.23 26.88
CA GLY A 147 11.24 -35.34 26.66
C GLY A 147 11.05 -34.30 25.58
N PHE A 148 10.05 -34.45 24.71
CA PHE A 148 9.70 -33.41 23.70
C PHE A 148 8.77 -32.37 24.29
N GLY A 149 8.97 -31.11 23.86
CA GLY A 149 8.16 -29.99 24.25
C GLY A 149 7.48 -29.30 23.05
N VAL A 150 6.42 -28.57 23.31
CA VAL A 150 5.80 -27.71 22.30
C VAL A 150 6.80 -26.61 21.91
N GLY A 151 7.05 -26.48 20.62
CA GLY A 151 8.06 -25.56 20.06
C GLY A 151 9.39 -26.24 19.73
N ASP A 152 9.60 -27.51 20.12
CA ASP A 152 10.80 -28.25 19.74
C ASP A 152 10.78 -28.58 18.23
N VAL A 153 11.98 -28.63 17.65
CA VAL A 153 12.17 -29.00 16.26
C VAL A 153 12.82 -30.36 16.17
N PHE A 154 12.16 -31.31 15.56
CA PHE A 154 12.69 -32.62 15.33
C PHE A 154 13.07 -32.86 13.87
N VAL A 155 13.99 -33.80 13.66
CA VAL A 155 14.38 -34.27 12.33
C VAL A 155 13.82 -35.67 12.14
N ILE A 156 13.27 -35.93 10.97
CA ILE A 156 12.79 -37.23 10.53
C ILE A 156 13.35 -37.53 9.14
N GLY A 157 13.57 -38.78 8.82
CA GLY A 157 14.08 -39.27 7.54
C GLY A 157 15.44 -39.96 7.68
N SER A 158 15.55 -41.09 7.01
CA SER A 158 16.75 -41.93 7.07
C SER A 158 17.82 -41.60 6.03
N THR A 159 17.50 -40.74 5.07
CA THR A 159 18.41 -40.33 3.98
C THR A 159 18.48 -38.83 3.82
N ALA A 160 19.61 -38.32 3.34
CA ALA A 160 19.77 -36.89 3.10
C ALA A 160 18.76 -36.27 2.09
N SER A 161 18.12 -37.11 1.28
CA SER A 161 17.12 -36.72 0.29
C SER A 161 15.69 -36.68 0.83
N THR A 162 15.41 -37.33 1.96
CA THR A 162 14.08 -37.37 2.59
C THR A 162 14.07 -36.82 4.01
N ALA A 163 15.25 -36.43 4.53
CA ALA A 163 15.34 -35.82 5.86
C ALA A 163 14.67 -34.44 5.84
N GLU A 164 13.74 -34.24 6.75
CA GLU A 164 13.05 -32.97 6.93
C GLU A 164 12.94 -32.60 8.40
N MET A 165 12.87 -31.28 8.66
CA MET A 165 12.69 -30.75 9.99
C MET A 165 11.26 -30.31 10.19
N GLN A 166 10.67 -30.67 11.34
CA GLN A 166 9.30 -30.30 11.69
C GLN A 166 9.24 -29.70 13.09
N THR A 167 8.33 -28.75 13.29
CA THR A 167 8.13 -28.12 14.59
C THR A 167 6.90 -28.68 15.27
N ILE A 168 7.03 -29.02 16.54
CA ILE A 168 5.93 -29.52 17.38
C ILE A 168 5.06 -28.33 17.80
N VAL A 169 3.80 -28.33 17.39
CA VAL A 169 2.81 -27.29 17.74
C VAL A 169 1.99 -27.68 18.96
N ASP A 170 1.71 -28.98 19.10
CA ASP A 170 0.97 -29.55 20.23
C ASP A 170 1.40 -30.98 20.46
N ILE A 171 1.26 -31.46 21.72
CA ILE A 171 1.63 -32.80 22.12
C ILE A 171 0.44 -33.50 22.77
N ASP A 172 -0.09 -34.52 22.11
CA ASP A 172 -1.08 -35.42 22.68
C ASP A 172 -0.40 -36.56 23.45
N SER A 173 -0.17 -36.38 24.73
CA SER A 173 0.47 -37.35 25.60
C SER A 173 -0.38 -38.60 25.85
N VAL A 174 -1.68 -38.55 25.57
CA VAL A 174 -2.59 -39.69 25.74
C VAL A 174 -2.48 -40.66 24.58
N ASN A 175 -2.43 -40.13 23.35
CA ASN A 175 -2.35 -40.92 22.13
C ASN A 175 -0.92 -41.10 21.61
N GLY A 176 0.08 -40.44 22.23
CA GLY A 176 1.48 -40.53 21.81
C GLY A 176 1.70 -39.88 20.44
N ALA A 177 1.18 -38.67 20.23
CA ALA A 177 1.25 -37.99 18.94
C ALA A 177 1.71 -36.53 19.05
N PHE A 178 2.36 -36.04 18.00
CA PHE A 178 2.67 -34.63 17.79
C PHE A 178 1.75 -34.04 16.73
N SER A 179 1.27 -32.81 16.97
CA SER A 179 0.76 -31.95 15.91
C SER A 179 1.90 -31.09 15.40
N ILE A 180 2.06 -31.00 14.07
CA ILE A 180 3.17 -30.28 13.43
C ILE A 180 2.67 -29.25 12.42
N THR A 181 3.50 -28.24 12.14
CA THR A 181 3.27 -27.31 11.05
C THR A 181 4.62 -26.82 10.48
N PRO A 182 4.76 -26.73 9.14
CA PRO A 182 3.85 -27.23 8.10
C PRO A 182 3.74 -28.77 8.14
N GLY A 183 2.83 -29.35 7.36
CA GLY A 183 2.79 -30.80 7.19
C GLY A 183 4.02 -31.31 6.41
N PHE A 184 4.24 -32.61 6.44
CA PHE A 184 5.40 -33.26 5.81
C PHE A 184 5.48 -32.95 4.30
N ALA A 185 6.69 -32.78 3.80
CA ALA A 185 6.96 -32.69 2.37
C ALA A 185 7.09 -34.07 1.72
N TYR A 186 7.54 -35.06 2.50
CA TYR A 186 7.76 -36.46 2.07
C TYR A 186 6.93 -37.42 2.90
N SER A 187 6.77 -38.64 2.40
CA SER A 187 6.17 -39.74 3.17
C SER A 187 7.27 -40.49 3.94
N HIS A 188 6.98 -40.85 5.20
CA HIS A 188 7.88 -41.56 6.10
C HIS A 188 7.24 -42.86 6.60
N LEU A 189 8.06 -43.86 6.81
CA LEU A 189 7.60 -45.20 7.23
C LEU A 189 7.68 -45.38 8.74
N VAL A 190 6.79 -46.22 9.26
CA VAL A 190 6.82 -46.64 10.66
C VAL A 190 8.21 -47.14 11.05
N GLY A 191 8.68 -46.77 12.24
CA GLY A 191 9.99 -47.11 12.75
C GLY A 191 11.13 -46.18 12.33
N GLU A 192 10.91 -45.17 11.48
CA GLU A 192 11.91 -44.13 11.23
C GLU A 192 12.18 -43.36 12.50
N ASN A 193 13.44 -42.98 12.71
CA ASN A 193 13.85 -42.19 13.88
C ASN A 193 13.35 -40.75 13.80
N VAL A 194 12.81 -40.29 14.92
CA VAL A 194 12.45 -38.89 15.19
C VAL A 194 13.40 -38.38 16.25
N ILE A 195 14.25 -37.45 15.88
CA ILE A 195 15.34 -36.95 16.72
C ILE A 195 15.10 -35.48 17.03
N ASP A 196 14.98 -35.13 18.31
CA ASP A 196 14.99 -33.74 18.72
C ASP A 196 16.42 -33.19 18.60
N GLN A 197 16.57 -32.09 17.84
CA GLN A 197 17.88 -31.47 17.62
C GLN A 197 17.99 -30.06 18.21
N TRP A 198 16.86 -29.36 18.40
CA TRP A 198 16.91 -27.94 18.73
C TRP A 198 15.86 -27.54 19.76
N THR A 199 16.30 -27.00 20.90
CA THR A 199 15.44 -26.35 21.91
C THR A 199 15.68 -24.84 21.95
N PRO A 200 14.72 -24.02 22.39
CA PRO A 200 14.93 -22.59 22.54
C PRO A 200 16.17 -22.28 23.39
N ALA A 201 17.08 -21.44 22.88
CA ALA A 201 18.25 -21.01 23.63
C ALA A 201 17.79 -20.00 24.69
N THR A 202 17.95 -20.37 25.98
CA THR A 202 17.47 -19.60 27.12
C THR A 202 18.61 -19.01 27.94
N GLY A 203 18.33 -17.90 28.63
CA GLY A 203 19.22 -17.28 29.62
C GLY A 203 18.40 -16.61 30.72
N LEU A 204 19.07 -16.06 31.72
CA LEU A 204 18.44 -15.42 32.86
C LEU A 204 18.44 -13.89 32.73
N VAL A 205 17.25 -13.29 32.78
CA VAL A 205 17.06 -11.85 32.91
C VAL A 205 16.19 -11.60 34.13
N ASN A 206 16.66 -10.79 35.06
CA ASN A 206 15.99 -10.50 36.33
C ASN A 206 15.60 -11.74 37.17
N GLY A 207 16.32 -12.87 36.97
CA GLY A 207 16.06 -14.12 37.67
C GLY A 207 15.01 -15.04 37.02
N GLU A 208 14.46 -14.63 35.89
CA GLU A 208 13.56 -15.45 35.07
C GLU A 208 14.31 -16.04 33.86
N GLU A 209 14.02 -17.29 33.55
CA GLU A 209 14.54 -17.97 32.37
C GLU A 209 13.73 -17.55 31.14
N ILE A 210 14.41 -16.94 30.15
CA ILE A 210 13.78 -16.33 28.98
C ILE A 210 14.51 -16.80 27.71
N ALA A 211 13.75 -17.15 26.68
CA ALA A 211 14.28 -17.51 25.37
C ALA A 211 14.77 -16.28 24.59
N LEU A 212 15.87 -16.40 23.89
CA LEU A 212 16.41 -15.39 23.03
C LEU A 212 15.64 -15.35 21.70
N THR A 213 14.90 -14.27 21.49
CA THR A 213 14.07 -14.05 20.30
C THR A 213 14.33 -12.70 19.67
N GLY A 214 13.80 -12.49 18.46
CA GLY A 214 13.92 -11.23 17.72
C GLY A 214 13.32 -10.00 18.42
N ILE A 215 12.51 -10.17 19.47
CA ILE A 215 11.93 -9.06 20.26
C ILE A 215 13.00 -8.20 20.95
N TYR A 216 14.18 -8.77 21.20
CA TYR A 216 15.33 -8.10 21.80
C TYR A 216 16.27 -7.44 20.78
N LEU A 217 15.98 -7.55 19.47
CA LEU A 217 16.78 -6.88 18.43
C LEU A 217 16.53 -5.37 18.41
N LEU A 218 17.59 -4.63 18.14
CA LEU A 218 17.50 -3.23 17.78
C LEU A 218 17.13 -3.10 16.28
N PRO A 219 16.34 -2.09 15.87
CA PRO A 219 15.93 -1.89 14.48
C PRO A 219 17.07 -1.23 13.64
N ASN A 220 18.26 -1.79 13.69
CA ASN A 220 19.47 -1.33 13.02
C ASN A 220 20.21 -2.45 12.27
N CYS A 221 19.48 -3.52 11.92
CA CYS A 221 20.03 -4.61 11.14
C CYS A 221 20.37 -4.13 9.72
N TYR A 222 21.52 -4.51 9.20
CA TYR A 222 21.93 -4.15 7.83
C TYR A 222 22.72 -5.28 7.17
N VAL A 223 22.71 -5.27 5.83
CA VAL A 223 23.44 -6.25 5.04
C VAL A 223 24.88 -5.76 4.84
N GLY A 224 25.84 -6.61 5.17
CA GLY A 224 27.26 -6.43 4.89
C GLY A 224 27.76 -7.51 3.93
N LEU A 225 29.00 -7.34 3.48
CA LEU A 225 29.74 -8.37 2.77
C LEU A 225 30.90 -8.82 3.64
N ASN A 226 30.99 -10.10 3.88
CA ASN A 226 32.13 -10.69 4.59
C ASN A 226 33.43 -10.42 3.83
N GLN A 227 34.37 -9.78 4.47
CA GLN A 227 35.62 -9.35 3.81
C GLN A 227 36.51 -10.50 3.34
N GLN A 228 36.38 -11.69 3.93
CA GLN A 228 37.20 -12.85 3.59
C GLN A 228 36.55 -13.73 2.52
N THR A 229 35.20 -13.89 2.58
CA THR A 229 34.46 -14.80 1.71
C THR A 229 33.67 -14.09 0.59
N SER A 230 33.54 -12.74 0.64
CA SER A 230 32.69 -11.91 -0.23
C SER A 230 31.23 -12.36 -0.26
N LYS A 231 30.77 -13.13 0.73
CA LYS A 231 29.39 -13.58 0.86
C LYS A 231 28.56 -12.56 1.64
N PRO A 232 27.25 -12.43 1.33
CA PRO A 232 26.34 -11.59 2.10
C PRO A 232 26.22 -12.07 3.55
N GLU A 233 26.10 -11.11 4.46
CA GLU A 233 25.85 -11.35 5.88
C GLU A 233 24.93 -10.27 6.44
N VAL A 234 24.05 -10.64 7.38
CA VAL A 234 23.17 -9.71 8.08
C VAL A 234 23.75 -9.44 9.46
N LEU A 235 24.12 -8.19 9.69
CA LEU A 235 24.61 -7.74 10.98
C LEU A 235 23.42 -7.35 11.85
N ILE A 236 23.38 -7.91 13.07
CA ILE A 236 22.32 -7.69 14.06
C ILE A 236 22.91 -7.11 15.34
N SER A 237 22.12 -6.36 16.08
CA SER A 237 22.50 -5.84 17.39
C SER A 237 21.36 -6.01 18.38
N TRP A 238 21.67 -6.35 19.61
CA TRP A 238 20.74 -6.58 20.68
C TRP A 238 20.55 -5.33 21.57
N ASN A 239 19.39 -5.21 22.20
CA ASN A 239 19.19 -4.30 23.33
C ASN A 239 19.93 -4.83 24.58
N SER A 240 19.88 -4.13 25.71
CA SER A 240 20.59 -4.50 26.94
C SER A 240 20.27 -5.92 27.45
N ASP A 241 18.99 -6.30 27.39
CA ASP A 241 18.53 -7.60 27.89
C ASP A 241 18.92 -8.72 26.91
N GLY A 242 18.73 -8.48 25.61
CA GLY A 242 19.16 -9.40 24.56
C GLY A 242 20.68 -9.59 24.53
N ALA A 243 21.46 -8.55 24.75
CA ALA A 243 22.92 -8.67 24.87
C ALA A 243 23.33 -9.52 26.07
N THR A 244 22.63 -9.38 27.21
CA THR A 244 22.86 -10.21 28.39
C THR A 244 22.51 -11.67 28.13
N LEU A 245 21.35 -11.93 27.52
CA LEU A 245 20.94 -13.29 27.11
C LEU A 245 21.95 -13.90 26.14
N PHE A 246 22.30 -13.17 25.07
CA PHE A 246 23.21 -13.64 24.03
C PHE A 246 24.59 -13.94 24.58
N SER A 247 25.10 -13.09 25.50
CA SER A 247 26.39 -13.33 26.20
C SER A 247 26.34 -14.60 27.05
N GLN A 248 25.27 -14.83 27.82
CA GLN A 248 25.13 -16.04 28.64
C GLN A 248 25.04 -17.31 27.77
N ILE A 249 24.24 -17.26 26.70
CA ILE A 249 24.05 -18.38 25.77
C ILE A 249 25.36 -18.70 25.05
N THR A 250 26.03 -17.68 24.48
CA THR A 250 27.31 -17.88 23.77
C THR A 250 28.43 -18.33 24.68
N THR A 251 28.44 -17.92 25.96
CA THR A 251 29.39 -18.41 26.95
C THR A 251 29.20 -19.90 27.25
N ARG A 252 27.94 -20.38 27.33
CA ARG A 252 27.61 -21.77 27.57
C ARG A 252 27.87 -22.67 26.37
N LEU A 253 27.66 -22.15 25.18
CA LEU A 253 27.70 -22.88 23.90
C LEU A 253 29.07 -22.77 23.18
N VAL A 254 30.15 -22.38 23.83
CA VAL A 254 31.47 -22.34 23.19
C VAL A 254 31.86 -23.73 22.66
N GLY A 255 32.11 -23.82 21.35
CA GLY A 255 32.40 -25.08 20.64
C GLY A 255 31.17 -25.80 20.10
N GLU A 256 29.96 -25.36 20.44
CA GLU A 256 28.68 -25.93 20.01
C GLU A 256 27.96 -25.02 19.01
N PRO A 257 27.08 -25.56 18.16
CA PRO A 257 26.31 -24.75 17.22
C PRO A 257 25.14 -24.04 17.92
N ILE A 258 24.86 -22.81 17.47
CA ILE A 258 23.63 -22.08 17.80
C ILE A 258 22.78 -21.96 16.54
N GLY A 259 21.56 -22.52 16.58
CA GLY A 259 20.61 -22.48 15.47
C GLY A 259 19.88 -21.15 15.43
N ILE A 260 19.87 -20.52 14.27
CA ILE A 260 19.11 -19.29 13.98
C ILE A 260 17.92 -19.66 13.12
N PHE A 261 16.73 -19.51 13.68
CA PHE A 261 15.46 -19.89 13.05
C PHE A 261 14.61 -18.67 12.75
N LEU A 262 14.00 -18.64 11.58
CA LEU A 262 12.99 -17.66 11.19
C LEU A 262 11.71 -18.41 10.83
N ASP A 263 10.61 -18.09 11.51
CA ASP A 263 9.31 -18.75 11.32
C ASP A 263 9.44 -20.29 11.37
N ASN A 264 10.21 -20.78 12.34
CA ASN A 264 10.56 -22.19 12.51
C ASN A 264 11.45 -22.82 11.43
N GLY A 265 11.84 -22.08 10.38
CA GLY A 265 12.83 -22.53 9.39
C GLY A 265 14.26 -22.25 9.83
N LEU A 266 15.16 -23.24 9.78
CA LEU A 266 16.57 -23.05 10.05
C LEU A 266 17.23 -22.20 8.97
N ILE A 267 17.75 -21.01 9.33
CA ILE A 267 18.52 -20.16 8.41
C ILE A 267 19.99 -20.55 8.44
N SER A 268 20.55 -20.68 9.63
CA SER A 268 21.98 -20.92 9.83
C SER A 268 22.22 -21.53 11.20
N ALA A 269 23.29 -22.34 11.33
CA ALA A 269 23.71 -22.91 12.59
C ALA A 269 25.23 -22.74 12.77
N PRO A 270 25.72 -21.51 13.01
CA PRO A 270 27.13 -21.26 13.24
C PRO A 270 27.60 -21.88 14.56
N VAL A 271 28.85 -22.35 14.58
CA VAL A 271 29.52 -22.78 15.82
C VAL A 271 30.00 -21.53 16.57
N VAL A 272 29.75 -21.50 17.88
CA VAL A 272 30.19 -20.41 18.75
C VAL A 272 31.70 -20.59 19.04
N ASN A 273 32.55 -19.74 18.48
CA ASN A 273 33.98 -19.83 18.67
C ASN A 273 34.45 -19.21 20.01
N GLU A 274 33.80 -18.14 20.44
CA GLU A 274 34.09 -17.42 21.67
C GLU A 274 32.84 -16.72 22.22
N PRO A 275 32.80 -16.43 23.55
CA PRO A 275 31.70 -15.66 24.12
C PRO A 275 31.55 -14.29 23.44
N ILE A 276 30.33 -13.86 23.17
CA ILE A 276 30.03 -12.58 22.51
C ILE A 276 29.34 -11.64 23.51
N PRO A 277 30.13 -10.80 24.24
CA PRO A 277 29.58 -9.90 25.25
C PRO A 277 29.01 -8.60 24.66
N ASP A 278 29.42 -8.23 23.44
CA ASP A 278 29.13 -6.92 22.84
C ASP A 278 27.70 -6.78 22.30
N GLY A 279 26.87 -7.82 22.41
CA GLY A 279 25.52 -7.80 21.93
C GLY A 279 25.41 -7.60 20.42
N LYS A 280 26.37 -8.09 19.65
CA LYS A 280 26.38 -8.07 18.19
C LYS A 280 26.44 -9.48 17.63
N GLY A 281 25.70 -9.73 16.58
CA GLY A 281 25.68 -11.02 15.89
C GLY A 281 25.74 -10.84 14.38
N VAL A 282 26.08 -11.93 13.69
CA VAL A 282 26.12 -11.98 12.23
C VAL A 282 25.42 -13.24 11.77
N ILE A 283 24.46 -13.09 10.87
CA ILE A 283 23.75 -14.20 10.25
C ILE A 283 24.30 -14.38 8.83
N THR A 284 24.78 -15.58 8.53
CA THR A 284 25.44 -15.91 7.25
C THR A 284 24.72 -17.08 6.56
N GLY A 285 25.07 -17.37 5.30
CA GLY A 285 24.60 -18.57 4.60
C GLY A 285 23.44 -18.37 3.66
N MET A 286 23.12 -17.10 3.32
CA MET A 286 21.98 -16.76 2.45
C MET A 286 22.43 -16.00 1.19
N SER A 287 21.55 -15.84 0.20
CA SER A 287 21.75 -14.97 -0.96
C SER A 287 21.70 -13.50 -0.58
N LEU A 288 22.11 -12.59 -1.49
CA LEU A 288 22.02 -11.14 -1.24
C LEU A 288 20.57 -10.68 -1.09
N ASP A 289 19.67 -11.21 -1.91
CA ASP A 289 18.25 -10.85 -1.91
C ASP A 289 17.57 -11.34 -0.62
N ASP A 290 17.88 -12.57 -0.18
CA ASP A 290 17.39 -13.11 1.11
C ASP A 290 17.93 -12.30 2.29
N ALA A 291 19.19 -11.88 2.24
CA ALA A 291 19.81 -11.08 3.30
C ALA A 291 19.14 -9.68 3.40
N GLN A 292 18.84 -9.06 2.26
CA GLN A 292 18.11 -7.79 2.22
C GLN A 292 16.69 -7.93 2.79
N THR A 293 15.98 -8.96 2.36
CA THR A 293 14.64 -9.27 2.86
C THR A 293 14.65 -9.52 4.36
N LEU A 294 15.58 -10.33 4.85
CA LEU A 294 15.73 -10.63 6.27
C LEU A 294 16.03 -9.34 7.07
N ALA A 295 16.96 -8.51 6.63
CA ALA A 295 17.29 -7.27 7.31
C ALA A 295 16.07 -6.33 7.43
N ILE A 296 15.26 -6.22 6.37
CA ILE A 296 14.00 -5.45 6.37
C ILE A 296 13.00 -6.05 7.36
N GLN A 297 12.82 -7.37 7.34
CA GLN A 297 11.89 -8.06 8.24
C GLN A 297 12.29 -7.88 9.71
N LEU A 298 13.57 -8.03 10.03
CA LEU A 298 14.07 -7.85 11.40
C LEU A 298 13.94 -6.40 11.88
N ASN A 299 14.20 -5.41 11.02
CA ASN A 299 14.07 -3.99 11.36
C ASN A 299 12.62 -3.54 11.54
N THR A 300 11.68 -4.21 10.88
CA THR A 300 10.25 -3.88 10.96
C THR A 300 9.52 -4.66 12.04
N GLY A 301 10.12 -5.73 12.52
CA GLY A 301 9.59 -6.60 13.57
C GLY A 301 8.66 -7.70 13.06
N ALA A 302 8.28 -8.60 13.96
CA ALA A 302 7.36 -9.69 13.70
C ALA A 302 5.92 -9.18 13.53
N LEU A 303 5.12 -9.87 12.71
CA LEU A 303 3.71 -9.57 12.56
C LEU A 303 2.94 -10.01 13.81
N PRO A 304 2.10 -9.14 14.40
CA PRO A 304 1.33 -9.48 15.59
C PRO A 304 0.13 -10.41 15.31
N LEU A 305 -0.19 -10.64 14.03
CA LEU A 305 -1.26 -11.54 13.59
C LEU A 305 -0.72 -12.49 12.52
N THR A 306 -1.17 -13.74 12.57
CA THR A 306 -0.97 -14.71 11.48
C THR A 306 -1.89 -14.32 10.32
N LEU A 307 -1.34 -14.37 9.11
CA LEU A 307 -2.05 -13.98 7.90
C LEU A 307 -2.24 -15.19 6.99
N HIS A 308 -3.49 -15.47 6.63
CA HIS A 308 -3.84 -16.50 5.65
C HIS A 308 -4.14 -15.85 4.31
N GLU A 309 -3.48 -16.31 3.26
CA GLU A 309 -3.70 -15.83 1.90
C GLU A 309 -5.11 -16.21 1.43
N ILE A 310 -5.90 -15.20 1.03
CA ILE A 310 -7.23 -15.41 0.41
C ILE A 310 -7.12 -15.33 -1.11
N ARG A 311 -6.36 -14.34 -1.59
CA ARG A 311 -6.28 -14.05 -3.01
C ARG A 311 -4.93 -13.47 -3.37
N THR A 312 -4.37 -14.00 -4.46
CA THR A 312 -3.20 -13.46 -5.14
C THR A 312 -3.52 -13.29 -6.61
N GLN A 313 -3.21 -12.13 -7.16
CA GLN A 313 -3.44 -11.86 -8.56
C GLN A 313 -2.29 -11.01 -9.11
N MET A 314 -1.75 -11.41 -10.25
CA MET A 314 -0.86 -10.59 -11.05
C MET A 314 -1.65 -9.80 -12.07
N VAL A 315 -1.42 -8.50 -12.14
CA VAL A 315 -1.99 -7.61 -13.15
C VAL A 315 -0.87 -7.26 -14.13
N GLU A 316 -1.04 -7.68 -15.39
CA GLU A 316 -0.03 -7.45 -16.42
C GLU A 316 0.08 -5.97 -16.79
N PRO A 317 1.32 -5.41 -16.85
CA PRO A 317 1.56 -4.00 -17.21
C PRO A 317 1.05 -3.63 -18.61
N SER A 318 1.05 -4.59 -19.54
CA SER A 318 0.66 -4.37 -20.93
C SER A 318 -0.79 -3.89 -21.09
N LEU A 319 -1.69 -4.35 -20.23
CA LEU A 319 -3.10 -3.92 -20.22
C LEU A 319 -3.24 -2.49 -19.69
N GLY A 320 -2.44 -2.11 -18.69
CA GLY A 320 -2.47 -0.78 -18.08
C GLY A 320 -1.95 0.31 -19.01
N GLU A 321 -0.80 0.11 -19.63
CA GLU A 321 -0.19 1.09 -20.56
C GLU A 321 -1.08 1.39 -21.76
N SER A 322 -1.65 0.35 -22.38
CA SER A 322 -2.58 0.51 -23.49
C SER A 322 -3.85 1.24 -23.06
N SER A 323 -4.41 0.91 -21.91
CA SER A 323 -5.60 1.55 -21.36
C SER A 323 -5.36 3.03 -21.04
N LEU A 324 -4.22 3.37 -20.46
CA LEU A 324 -3.82 4.76 -20.19
C LEU A 324 -3.69 5.56 -21.48
N ARG A 325 -3.01 5.02 -22.48
CA ARG A 325 -2.82 5.68 -23.80
C ARG A 325 -4.15 5.96 -24.49
N TRP A 326 -5.04 4.96 -24.54
CA TRP A 326 -6.37 5.12 -25.16
C TRP A 326 -7.26 6.07 -24.36
N SER A 327 -7.22 6.05 -23.03
CA SER A 327 -7.96 6.98 -22.19
C SER A 327 -7.49 8.43 -22.36
N LEU A 328 -6.18 8.67 -22.44
CA LEU A 328 -5.63 9.99 -22.70
C LEU A 328 -6.03 10.50 -24.10
N LEU A 329 -5.94 9.64 -25.14
CA LEU A 329 -6.36 10.00 -26.49
C LEU A 329 -7.86 10.34 -26.54
N ALA A 330 -8.71 9.51 -25.91
CA ALA A 330 -10.14 9.77 -25.82
C ALA A 330 -10.42 11.08 -25.08
N GLY A 331 -9.71 11.38 -23.98
CA GLY A 331 -9.81 12.64 -23.25
C GLY A 331 -9.43 13.86 -24.11
N ILE A 332 -8.36 13.79 -24.88
CA ILE A 332 -7.94 14.85 -25.80
C ILE A 332 -8.98 15.07 -26.91
N ILE A 333 -9.48 14.00 -27.51
CA ILE A 333 -10.55 14.08 -28.53
C ILE A 333 -11.81 14.71 -27.94
N ALA A 334 -12.26 14.27 -26.76
CA ALA A 334 -13.40 14.81 -26.07
C ALA A 334 -13.23 16.31 -25.78
N LEU A 335 -12.07 16.72 -25.28
CA LEU A 335 -11.74 18.10 -25.02
C LEU A 335 -11.77 18.95 -26.30
N ALA A 336 -11.20 18.47 -27.41
CA ALA A 336 -11.23 19.14 -28.70
C ALA A 336 -12.66 19.30 -29.23
N LEU A 337 -13.49 18.26 -29.15
CA LEU A 337 -14.91 18.35 -29.55
C LEU A 337 -15.68 19.36 -28.73
N ILE A 338 -15.43 19.39 -27.41
CA ILE A 338 -16.03 20.37 -26.51
C ILE A 338 -15.61 21.79 -26.90
N PHE A 339 -14.33 22.03 -27.20
CA PHE A 339 -13.84 23.36 -27.60
C PHE A 339 -14.50 23.82 -28.90
N VAL A 340 -14.60 22.93 -29.88
CA VAL A 340 -15.29 23.23 -31.14
C VAL A 340 -16.76 23.55 -30.89
N PHE A 341 -17.47 22.70 -30.14
CA PHE A 341 -18.88 22.90 -29.84
C PHE A 341 -19.14 24.20 -29.08
N MET A 342 -18.40 24.42 -27.99
CA MET A 342 -18.59 25.62 -27.16
C MET A 342 -18.32 26.91 -27.94
N THR A 343 -17.23 26.93 -28.74
CA THR A 343 -16.88 28.12 -29.53
C THR A 343 -17.86 28.35 -30.68
N ALA A 344 -18.31 27.28 -31.34
CA ALA A 344 -19.28 27.41 -32.45
C ALA A 344 -20.66 27.85 -31.97
N TYR A 345 -21.15 27.24 -30.88
CA TYR A 345 -22.50 27.50 -30.38
C TYR A 345 -22.62 28.72 -29.51
N TYR A 346 -21.68 28.94 -28.55
CA TYR A 346 -21.69 30.08 -27.62
C TYR A 346 -20.78 31.22 -28.04
N ARG A 347 -20.04 31.08 -29.13
CA ARG A 347 -19.14 32.12 -29.68
C ARG A 347 -18.15 32.64 -28.61
N LEU A 348 -18.15 33.96 -28.32
CA LEU A 348 -17.20 34.56 -27.38
C LEU A 348 -17.33 34.05 -25.94
N PRO A 349 -18.51 33.88 -25.32
CA PRO A 349 -18.65 33.19 -24.04
C PRO A 349 -18.11 31.74 -24.07
N GLY A 350 -18.36 31.02 -25.16
CA GLY A 350 -17.83 29.67 -25.34
C GLY A 350 -16.32 29.60 -25.36
N PHE A 351 -15.66 30.55 -26.05
CA PHE A 351 -14.20 30.66 -26.04
C PHE A 351 -13.64 30.94 -24.63
N VAL A 352 -14.30 31.84 -23.87
CA VAL A 352 -13.95 32.10 -22.47
C VAL A 352 -14.09 30.83 -21.62
N SER A 353 -15.14 30.05 -21.84
CA SER A 353 -15.34 28.79 -21.15
C SER A 353 -14.20 27.78 -21.45
N CYS A 354 -13.70 27.73 -22.69
CA CYS A 354 -12.56 26.89 -23.05
C CYS A 354 -11.30 27.27 -22.27
N ILE A 355 -11.02 28.58 -22.12
CA ILE A 355 -9.90 29.06 -21.28
C ILE A 355 -10.10 28.64 -19.82
N SER A 356 -11.31 28.84 -19.29
CA SER A 356 -11.66 28.42 -17.91
C SER A 356 -11.51 26.94 -17.69
N LEU A 357 -11.81 26.10 -18.70
CA LEU A 357 -11.64 24.65 -18.66
C LEU A 357 -10.16 24.25 -18.67
N LEU A 358 -9.30 24.95 -19.39
CA LEU A 358 -7.85 24.72 -19.31
C LEU A 358 -7.30 25.04 -17.92
N ILE A 359 -7.75 26.14 -17.32
CA ILE A 359 -7.37 26.50 -15.95
C ILE A 359 -7.90 25.46 -14.95
N TYR A 360 -9.13 24.99 -15.13
CA TYR A 360 -9.70 23.88 -14.36
C TYR A 360 -8.82 22.64 -14.43
N GLY A 361 -8.43 22.20 -15.63
CA GLY A 361 -7.56 21.05 -15.80
C GLY A 361 -6.20 21.23 -15.13
N ALA A 362 -5.58 22.41 -15.27
CA ALA A 362 -4.33 22.73 -14.62
C ALA A 362 -4.44 22.70 -13.08
N MET A 363 -5.52 23.25 -12.52
CA MET A 363 -5.79 23.20 -11.07
C MET A 363 -6.00 21.76 -10.59
N LEU A 364 -6.78 20.97 -11.33
CA LEU A 364 -7.07 19.59 -10.98
C LEU A 364 -5.80 18.74 -10.96
N LEU A 365 -4.98 18.81 -12.01
CA LEU A 365 -3.69 18.12 -12.09
C LEU A 365 -2.71 18.58 -10.99
N THR A 366 -2.73 19.87 -10.67
CA THR A 366 -1.92 20.41 -9.56
C THR A 366 -2.34 19.82 -8.23
N ILE A 367 -3.64 19.69 -7.97
CA ILE A 367 -4.16 19.09 -6.74
C ILE A 367 -3.73 17.61 -6.66
N PHE A 368 -3.88 16.84 -7.74
CA PHE A 368 -3.48 15.43 -7.77
C PHE A 368 -1.97 15.22 -7.59
N LYS A 369 -1.16 16.20 -7.97
CA LYS A 369 0.29 16.16 -7.75
C LYS A 369 0.69 16.54 -6.32
N LEU A 370 -0.04 17.43 -5.68
CA LEU A 370 0.23 17.88 -4.30
C LEU A 370 -0.37 16.95 -3.24
N VAL A 371 -1.53 16.37 -3.54
CA VAL A 371 -2.18 15.37 -2.69
C VAL A 371 -1.88 14.02 -3.33
N PRO A 372 -1.27 13.07 -2.61
CA PRO A 372 -0.93 11.75 -3.16
C PRO A 372 -2.23 10.96 -3.43
N VAL A 373 -2.89 11.25 -4.55
CA VAL A 373 -4.06 10.53 -5.02
C VAL A 373 -3.61 9.49 -6.04
N THR A 374 -3.80 8.22 -5.73
CA THR A 374 -3.52 7.14 -6.67
C THR A 374 -4.53 7.14 -7.81
N LEU A 375 -4.04 7.41 -9.02
CA LEU A 375 -4.87 7.44 -10.23
C LEU A 375 -5.04 6.02 -10.77
N SER A 376 -6.21 5.43 -10.51
CA SER A 376 -6.67 4.19 -11.12
C SER A 376 -7.40 4.48 -12.46
N ALA A 377 -7.67 3.45 -13.27
CA ALA A 377 -8.49 3.59 -14.47
C ALA A 377 -9.88 4.18 -14.14
N ALA A 378 -10.49 3.76 -13.03
CA ALA A 378 -11.72 4.33 -12.52
C ALA A 378 -11.55 5.80 -12.09
N GLY A 379 -10.42 6.16 -11.48
CA GLY A 379 -10.08 7.53 -11.14
C GLY A 379 -9.98 8.43 -12.37
N ILE A 380 -9.35 7.95 -13.45
CA ILE A 380 -9.32 8.67 -14.74
C ILE A 380 -10.74 8.86 -15.30
N ALA A 381 -11.59 7.85 -15.23
CA ALA A 381 -13.01 7.99 -15.63
C ALA A 381 -13.71 9.07 -14.81
N GLY A 382 -13.47 9.17 -13.50
CA GLY A 382 -13.97 10.24 -12.63
C GLY A 382 -13.51 11.63 -13.10
N VAL A 383 -12.25 11.78 -13.50
CA VAL A 383 -11.72 13.02 -14.08
C VAL A 383 -12.46 13.39 -15.38
N VAL A 384 -12.63 12.44 -16.31
CA VAL A 384 -13.29 12.67 -17.59
C VAL A 384 -14.75 13.12 -17.37
N VAL A 385 -15.47 12.44 -16.46
CA VAL A 385 -16.85 12.84 -16.09
C VAL A 385 -16.88 14.24 -15.50
N SER A 386 -15.93 14.60 -14.63
CA SER A 386 -15.86 15.93 -14.01
C SER A 386 -15.59 17.07 -15.02
N ILE A 387 -14.88 16.80 -16.12
CA ILE A 387 -14.72 17.73 -17.24
C ILE A 387 -16.09 18.06 -17.87
N GLY A 388 -16.94 17.05 -18.08
CA GLY A 388 -18.30 17.24 -18.57
C GLY A 388 -19.14 18.14 -17.66
N MET A 389 -19.07 17.91 -16.34
CA MET A 389 -19.76 18.75 -15.34
C MET A 389 -19.22 20.17 -15.25
N ALA A 390 -17.90 20.36 -15.47
CA ALA A 390 -17.30 21.69 -15.49
C ALA A 390 -17.85 22.58 -16.62
N ILE A 391 -18.22 21.97 -17.74
CA ILE A 391 -18.81 22.68 -18.87
C ILE A 391 -20.29 22.95 -18.63
N ASP A 392 -21.02 22.00 -18.04
CA ASP A 392 -22.45 22.13 -17.79
C ASP A 392 -22.79 23.41 -16.98
N ALA A 393 -21.98 23.70 -15.95
CA ALA A 393 -22.10 24.93 -15.19
C ALA A 393 -21.96 26.19 -16.08
N ASN A 394 -21.00 26.20 -17.00
CA ASN A 394 -20.80 27.34 -17.93
C ASN A 394 -21.94 27.44 -18.96
N VAL A 395 -22.40 26.32 -19.49
CA VAL A 395 -23.55 26.26 -20.39
C VAL A 395 -24.80 26.87 -19.74
N LEU A 396 -25.10 26.46 -18.50
CA LEU A 396 -26.25 27.01 -17.77
C LEU A 396 -26.14 28.54 -17.56
N ILE A 397 -24.96 29.02 -17.20
CA ILE A 397 -24.71 30.47 -17.07
C ILE A 397 -24.96 31.19 -18.40
N PHE A 398 -24.47 30.62 -19.52
CA PHE A 398 -24.58 31.26 -20.83
C PHE A 398 -26.01 31.22 -21.37
N GLU A 399 -26.77 30.17 -21.11
CA GLU A 399 -28.20 30.16 -21.48
C GLU A 399 -28.99 31.18 -20.70
N ARG A 400 -28.74 31.36 -19.39
CA ARG A 400 -29.36 32.42 -18.61
C ARG A 400 -28.93 33.84 -19.10
N LEU A 401 -27.65 34.01 -19.48
CA LEU A 401 -27.17 35.22 -20.09
C LEU A 401 -27.93 35.54 -21.39
N LYS A 402 -28.13 34.55 -22.28
CA LYS A 402 -28.89 34.72 -23.53
C LYS A 402 -30.35 35.10 -23.28
N GLU A 403 -30.99 34.44 -22.31
CA GLU A 403 -32.38 34.75 -21.92
C GLU A 403 -32.48 36.23 -21.51
N GLU A 404 -31.56 36.76 -20.68
CA GLU A 404 -31.58 38.13 -20.22
C GLU A 404 -31.25 39.13 -21.33
N LEU A 405 -30.37 38.76 -22.27
CA LEU A 405 -30.07 39.60 -23.44
C LEU A 405 -31.26 39.68 -24.42
N ARG A 406 -31.96 38.54 -24.65
CA ARG A 406 -33.18 38.51 -25.46
C ARG A 406 -34.32 39.29 -24.81
N GLY A 407 -34.31 39.41 -23.46
CA GLY A 407 -35.23 40.29 -22.71
C GLY A 407 -34.87 41.79 -22.78
N GLY A 408 -33.94 42.18 -23.64
CA GLY A 408 -33.58 43.60 -23.88
C GLY A 408 -32.67 44.24 -22.83
N LYS A 409 -32.06 43.48 -21.95
CA LYS A 409 -31.16 44.03 -20.94
C LYS A 409 -29.77 44.33 -21.52
N THR A 410 -29.07 45.28 -20.93
CA THR A 410 -27.70 45.57 -21.31
C THR A 410 -26.77 44.40 -20.99
N LEU A 411 -25.70 44.23 -21.76
CA LEU A 411 -24.77 43.11 -21.60
C LEU A 411 -24.25 42.98 -20.17
N GLY A 412 -23.89 44.08 -19.51
CA GLY A 412 -23.40 44.06 -18.14
C GLY A 412 -24.44 43.58 -17.13
N LEU A 413 -25.71 44.05 -17.26
CA LEU A 413 -26.79 43.61 -16.39
C LEU A 413 -27.20 42.13 -16.66
N ALA A 414 -27.31 41.78 -17.95
CA ALA A 414 -27.63 40.42 -18.35
C ALA A 414 -26.61 39.40 -17.83
N MET A 415 -25.33 39.76 -17.84
CA MET A 415 -24.26 38.94 -17.29
C MET A 415 -24.43 38.75 -15.78
N GLU A 416 -24.60 39.80 -14.99
CA GLU A 416 -24.75 39.66 -13.53
C GLU A 416 -26.00 38.87 -13.15
N LEU A 417 -27.11 39.07 -13.85
CA LEU A 417 -28.35 38.33 -13.66
C LEU A 417 -28.20 36.85 -14.09
N GLY A 418 -27.50 36.58 -15.20
CA GLY A 418 -27.22 35.22 -15.68
C GLY A 418 -26.47 34.40 -14.64
N PHE A 419 -25.38 34.96 -14.09
CA PHE A 419 -24.64 34.30 -13.01
C PHE A 419 -25.48 34.11 -11.74
N SER A 420 -26.23 35.12 -11.33
CA SER A 420 -27.05 35.08 -10.11
C SER A 420 -28.19 34.05 -10.21
N ARG A 421 -28.85 33.95 -11.37
CA ARG A 421 -29.96 33.01 -11.60
C ARG A 421 -29.50 31.59 -11.86
N ALA A 422 -28.32 31.38 -12.45
CA ALA A 422 -27.75 30.07 -12.67
C ALA A 422 -27.22 29.42 -11.37
N TRP A 423 -26.73 30.28 -10.44
CA TRP A 423 -26.03 29.81 -9.22
C TRP A 423 -26.81 28.77 -8.38
N PRO A 424 -28.10 28.97 -8.03
CA PRO A 424 -28.81 27.99 -7.22
C PRO A 424 -28.86 26.60 -7.87
N ALA A 425 -29.15 26.55 -9.19
CA ALA A 425 -29.20 25.27 -9.91
C ALA A 425 -27.83 24.59 -9.99
N ILE A 426 -26.76 25.37 -10.26
CA ILE A 426 -25.39 24.83 -10.28
C ILE A 426 -24.99 24.29 -8.91
N ARG A 427 -25.27 25.03 -7.85
CA ARG A 427 -24.96 24.63 -6.47
C ARG A 427 -25.69 23.34 -6.11
N ASP A 428 -26.99 23.26 -6.34
CA ASP A 428 -27.84 22.16 -5.91
C ASP A 428 -27.52 20.87 -6.69
N SER A 429 -27.27 20.96 -8.00
CA SER A 429 -26.79 19.83 -8.82
C SER A 429 -25.45 19.30 -8.35
N ASN A 430 -24.47 20.18 -8.19
CA ASN A 430 -23.12 19.79 -7.77
C ASN A 430 -23.08 19.28 -6.31
N LEU A 431 -23.91 19.85 -5.42
CA LEU A 431 -24.03 19.36 -4.03
C LEU A 431 -24.56 17.92 -4.01
N THR A 432 -25.54 17.58 -4.86
CA THR A 432 -26.03 16.21 -5.00
C THR A 432 -24.92 15.25 -5.44
N THR A 433 -24.09 15.67 -6.39
CA THR A 433 -22.93 14.89 -6.84
C THR A 433 -21.90 14.72 -5.75
N ILE A 434 -21.58 15.78 -4.99
CA ILE A 434 -20.63 15.73 -3.86
C ILE A 434 -21.13 14.74 -2.78
N ILE A 435 -22.43 14.77 -2.46
CA ILE A 435 -23.05 13.82 -1.52
C ILE A 435 -22.91 12.39 -2.06
N SER A 436 -23.20 12.17 -3.33
CA SER A 436 -23.02 10.85 -3.96
C SER A 436 -21.58 10.38 -3.91
N CYS A 437 -20.61 11.26 -4.18
CA CYS A 437 -19.19 10.96 -4.05
C CYS A 437 -18.80 10.61 -2.61
N ALA A 438 -19.33 11.33 -1.61
CA ALA A 438 -19.07 11.03 -0.20
C ALA A 438 -19.60 9.64 0.20
N VAL A 439 -20.81 9.27 -0.26
CA VAL A 439 -21.40 7.95 -0.03
C VAL A 439 -20.58 6.86 -0.72
N LEU A 440 -20.20 7.06 -1.98
CA LEU A 440 -19.36 6.10 -2.73
C LEU A 440 -17.97 5.95 -2.11
N PHE A 441 -17.37 7.04 -1.65
CA PHE A 441 -16.08 7.00 -0.95
C PHE A 441 -16.17 6.21 0.35
N TRP A 442 -17.21 6.50 1.18
CA TRP A 442 -17.45 5.75 2.40
C TRP A 442 -17.68 4.26 2.14
N PHE A 443 -18.51 3.94 1.15
CA PHE A 443 -18.77 2.56 0.75
C PHE A 443 -17.49 1.87 0.25
N GLY A 444 -16.75 2.52 -0.63
CA GLY A 444 -15.48 2.01 -1.15
C GLY A 444 -14.48 1.69 -0.04
N ASN A 445 -14.38 2.58 0.95
CA ASN A 445 -13.52 2.39 2.13
C ASN A 445 -14.02 1.23 3.03
N ALA A 446 -15.33 1.15 3.28
CA ALA A 446 -15.91 0.12 4.15
C ALA A 446 -15.80 -1.29 3.56
N PHE A 447 -15.89 -1.44 2.24
CA PHE A 447 -15.86 -2.73 1.55
C PHE A 447 -14.55 -3.03 0.81
N GLY A 448 -13.54 -2.15 0.93
CA GLY A 448 -12.26 -2.32 0.25
C GLY A 448 -12.33 -2.17 -1.27
N ALA A 449 -13.36 -1.48 -1.80
CA ALA A 449 -13.54 -1.26 -3.24
C ALA A 449 -12.76 -0.02 -3.71
N MET A 450 -11.42 -0.14 -3.82
CA MET A 450 -10.51 0.98 -4.13
C MET A 450 -10.84 1.69 -5.45
N SER A 451 -11.25 0.96 -6.49
CA SER A 451 -11.65 1.58 -7.75
C SER A 451 -12.85 2.52 -7.58
N VAL A 452 -13.82 2.15 -6.73
CA VAL A 452 -14.98 3.00 -6.41
C VAL A 452 -14.55 4.22 -5.60
N MET A 453 -13.64 4.01 -4.62
CA MET A 453 -13.10 5.08 -3.80
C MET A 453 -12.29 6.08 -4.63
N GLY A 454 -11.40 5.59 -5.52
CA GLY A 454 -10.61 6.41 -6.42
C GLY A 454 -11.49 7.23 -7.38
N PHE A 455 -12.52 6.61 -7.98
CA PHE A 455 -13.52 7.31 -8.80
C PHE A 455 -14.23 8.42 -8.03
N ALA A 456 -14.74 8.09 -6.83
CA ALA A 456 -15.48 9.04 -6.00
C ALA A 456 -14.63 10.23 -5.57
N LEU A 457 -13.36 9.98 -5.19
CA LEU A 457 -12.42 11.02 -4.79
C LEU A 457 -12.09 11.96 -5.94
N THR A 458 -11.69 11.42 -7.10
CA THR A 458 -11.31 12.23 -8.27
C THR A 458 -12.49 13.02 -8.82
N LEU A 459 -13.68 12.40 -8.88
CA LEU A 459 -14.91 13.08 -9.30
C LEU A 459 -15.29 14.18 -8.31
N GLY A 460 -15.26 13.91 -7.00
CA GLY A 460 -15.60 14.86 -5.96
C GLY A 460 -14.69 16.11 -5.98
N ILE A 461 -13.36 15.90 -6.07
CA ILE A 461 -12.39 17.00 -6.23
C ILE A 461 -12.67 17.77 -7.51
N GLY A 462 -12.91 17.07 -8.63
CA GLY A 462 -13.22 17.68 -9.92
C GLY A 462 -14.46 18.59 -9.86
N VAL A 463 -15.52 18.13 -9.22
CA VAL A 463 -16.76 18.93 -9.06
C VAL A 463 -16.53 20.19 -8.23
N VAL A 464 -15.78 20.10 -7.11
CA VAL A 464 -15.45 21.28 -6.29
C VAL A 464 -14.64 22.29 -7.10
N VAL A 465 -13.60 21.84 -7.81
CA VAL A 465 -12.76 22.71 -8.64
C VAL A 465 -13.57 23.33 -9.79
N SER A 466 -14.48 22.58 -10.41
CA SER A 466 -15.34 23.06 -11.48
C SER A 466 -16.28 24.20 -11.02
N MET A 467 -16.87 24.08 -9.83
CA MET A 467 -17.68 25.15 -9.24
C MET A 467 -16.88 26.43 -9.03
N ILE A 468 -15.66 26.31 -8.50
CA ILE A 468 -14.76 27.45 -8.27
C ILE A 468 -14.42 28.11 -9.60
N THR A 469 -14.02 27.35 -10.62
CA THR A 469 -13.62 27.88 -11.92
C THR A 469 -14.78 28.51 -12.68
N ALA A 470 -15.96 27.88 -12.68
CA ALA A 470 -17.14 28.44 -13.35
C ALA A 470 -17.56 29.79 -12.73
N ILE A 471 -17.54 29.93 -11.40
CA ILE A 471 -18.05 31.13 -10.74
C ILE A 471 -16.98 32.24 -10.67
N ILE A 472 -15.72 31.87 -10.38
CA ILE A 472 -14.68 32.87 -10.17
C ILE A 472 -13.97 33.22 -11.48
N VAL A 473 -13.46 32.17 -12.19
CA VAL A 473 -12.61 32.37 -13.37
C VAL A 473 -13.45 32.82 -14.55
N THR A 474 -14.51 32.09 -14.89
CA THR A 474 -15.38 32.45 -16.03
C THR A 474 -16.01 33.82 -15.82
N ARG A 475 -16.50 34.11 -14.61
CA ARG A 475 -17.09 35.43 -14.30
C ARG A 475 -16.06 36.56 -14.41
N ALA A 476 -14.82 36.37 -13.93
CA ALA A 476 -13.77 37.36 -14.04
C ALA A 476 -13.40 37.64 -15.49
N PHE A 477 -13.23 36.61 -16.32
CA PHE A 477 -12.94 36.82 -17.74
C PHE A 477 -14.10 37.46 -18.50
N MET A 478 -15.33 37.03 -18.26
CA MET A 478 -16.51 37.66 -18.85
C MET A 478 -16.63 39.14 -18.46
N ARG A 479 -16.37 39.48 -17.20
CA ARG A 479 -16.33 40.91 -16.77
C ARG A 479 -15.20 41.70 -17.43
N THR A 480 -14.05 41.08 -17.70
CA THR A 480 -12.95 41.72 -18.42
C THR A 480 -13.38 42.15 -19.82
N ILE A 481 -14.13 41.28 -20.51
CA ILE A 481 -14.65 41.53 -21.86
C ILE A 481 -15.53 42.81 -21.89
N LEU A 482 -16.29 43.13 -20.83
CA LEU A 482 -17.08 44.35 -20.75
C LEU A 482 -16.28 45.64 -20.92
N TYR A 483 -14.99 45.59 -20.59
CA TYR A 483 -14.09 46.73 -20.74
C TYR A 483 -13.34 46.76 -22.07
N THR A 484 -13.61 45.79 -22.96
CA THR A 484 -12.99 45.68 -24.29
C THR A 484 -13.95 46.17 -25.40
N PRO A 485 -13.44 46.52 -26.57
CA PRO A 485 -14.30 46.85 -27.74
C PRO A 485 -15.25 45.71 -28.15
N LEU A 486 -14.94 44.48 -27.77
CA LEU A 486 -15.73 43.26 -28.05
C LEU A 486 -17.13 43.35 -27.42
N ALA A 487 -17.29 44.05 -26.31
CA ALA A 487 -18.58 44.24 -25.63
C ALA A 487 -19.61 45.02 -26.49
N LYS A 488 -19.16 45.80 -27.48
CA LYS A 488 -20.03 46.56 -28.37
C LYS A 488 -20.78 45.68 -29.36
N SER A 489 -20.29 44.49 -29.66
CA SER A 489 -20.90 43.57 -30.63
C SER A 489 -21.75 42.51 -29.93
N ILE A 490 -23.03 42.81 -29.74
CA ILE A 490 -24.02 41.87 -29.14
C ILE A 490 -24.06 40.55 -29.94
N LYS A 491 -23.80 40.56 -31.26
CA LYS A 491 -23.75 39.36 -32.11
C LYS A 491 -22.72 38.34 -31.67
N LEU A 492 -21.71 38.71 -30.87
CA LEU A 492 -20.71 37.79 -30.33
C LEU A 492 -21.24 37.00 -29.11
N PHE A 493 -22.35 37.44 -28.52
CA PHE A 493 -22.98 36.84 -27.32
C PHE A 493 -24.32 36.19 -27.64
N LEU A 494 -24.93 36.51 -28.76
CA LEU A 494 -26.16 35.91 -29.26
C LEU A 494 -25.86 35.18 -30.58
N PRO A 495 -26.15 33.86 -30.71
CA PRO A 495 -26.03 33.14 -31.96
C PRO A 495 -27.02 33.63 -33.00
#